data_30209b038098ed167bf43b060d80c3eb
#
_entry.id   30209b038098ed167bf43b060d80c3eb
#
_cell.length_a   1.000
_cell.length_b   1.000
_cell.length_c   1.000
_cell.angle_alpha   90.00
_cell.angle_beta   90.00
_cell.angle_gamma   90.00
#
_symmetry.space_group_name_H-M   'P 1'
#
loop_
_entity.id
_entity.type
_entity.pdbx_description
1 polymer ?
#
loop_
_entity_poly.entity_id
_entity_poly.type
_entity_poly.pdbx_seq_one_letter_code
_entity_poly.pdbx_strand_id
1 'polypeptide(L)'
;MWTKPYGMKEGYLIGGGLIVAGLMLEMSVGPVDWDAFRWPVNGIVLAGFLALIAITFLLRKRIYGLQFIGTNKAAIPALVYAVVLTIIMGLTRQTVNGTWLNNMLSFWPFVLIYVYIAVILGLVIIRQIRTAVANFSLFTLHFSLLSHLGLFLAMTTATLGNADIQRLKMITVKGEPEWRALTQEQQIVELPIAIELKEFIMETYDDGSPKRFASDIQILTQTGMNIETTVEVNKPVEVDGWKIYQYGYDTQMGPMSQTSILELVSDPWLLLVYTGIYMMLAGAVCMFILGGRKRV
;
A
#
# COMPACT_ATOMS: atom_id res chain seq x y z
N MET A 1 10.36 -28.54 -25.76
CA MET A 1 10.00 -27.32 -26.51
C MET A 1 8.52 -27.02 -26.28
N TRP A 2 8.16 -25.79 -26.01
CA TRP A 2 6.77 -25.45 -25.70
C TRP A 2 5.91 -25.54 -26.96
N THR A 3 4.83 -26.35 -26.89
CA THR A 3 3.91 -26.56 -28.02
C THR A 3 2.66 -25.71 -27.83
N LYS A 4 2.19 -25.08 -28.91
CA LYS A 4 0.92 -24.35 -28.91
C LYS A 4 -0.26 -25.32 -29.02
N PRO A 5 -1.38 -25.04 -28.33
CA PRO A 5 -1.66 -23.89 -27.45
C PRO A 5 -1.09 -24.10 -26.04
N TYR A 6 -0.53 -23.02 -25.44
CA TYR A 6 -0.04 -23.06 -24.06
C TYR A 6 -1.16 -23.30 -23.06
N GLY A 7 -0.88 -24.12 -22.04
CA GLY A 7 -1.79 -24.51 -20.99
C GLY A 7 -1.37 -24.01 -19.60
N MET A 8 -1.98 -24.55 -18.56
CA MET A 8 -1.59 -24.22 -17.17
C MET A 8 -0.17 -24.65 -16.84
N LYS A 9 0.34 -25.72 -17.45
CA LYS A 9 1.72 -26.20 -17.25
C LYS A 9 2.75 -25.10 -17.58
N GLU A 10 2.55 -24.43 -18.73
CA GLU A 10 3.43 -23.31 -19.13
C GLU A 10 3.28 -22.12 -18.17
N GLY A 11 2.07 -21.89 -17.65
CA GLY A 11 1.84 -20.88 -16.61
C GLY A 11 2.65 -21.16 -15.33
N TYR A 12 2.65 -22.41 -14.85
CA TYR A 12 3.47 -22.82 -13.70
C TYR A 12 4.97 -22.72 -14.00
N LEU A 13 5.39 -23.06 -15.21
CA LEU A 13 6.80 -22.93 -15.61
C LEU A 13 7.24 -21.46 -15.65
N ILE A 14 6.38 -20.53 -16.11
CA ILE A 14 6.67 -19.09 -16.07
C ILE A 14 6.81 -18.63 -14.62
N GLY A 15 5.84 -18.94 -13.74
CA GLY A 15 5.88 -18.59 -12.33
C GLY A 15 7.11 -19.16 -11.63
N GLY A 16 7.44 -20.44 -11.87
CA GLY A 16 8.66 -21.07 -11.34
C GLY A 16 9.94 -20.41 -11.86
N GLY A 17 9.96 -20.01 -13.12
CA GLY A 17 11.07 -19.24 -13.71
C GLY A 17 11.24 -17.88 -13.07
N LEU A 18 10.14 -17.17 -12.73
CA LEU A 18 10.19 -15.90 -11.99
C LEU A 18 10.70 -16.09 -10.57
N ILE A 19 10.32 -17.19 -9.89
CA ILE A 19 10.87 -17.52 -8.57
C ILE A 19 12.38 -17.73 -8.66
N VAL A 20 12.87 -18.53 -9.62
CA VAL A 20 14.32 -18.77 -9.81
C VAL A 20 15.05 -17.48 -10.15
N ALA A 21 14.52 -16.67 -11.07
CA ALA A 21 15.10 -15.37 -11.41
C ALA A 21 15.15 -14.43 -10.19
N GLY A 22 14.08 -14.41 -9.39
CA GLY A 22 14.02 -13.64 -8.15
C GLY A 22 15.07 -14.10 -7.13
N LEU A 23 15.26 -15.41 -6.96
CA LEU A 23 16.31 -15.94 -6.09
C LEU A 23 17.71 -15.53 -6.56
N MET A 24 17.97 -15.54 -7.88
CA MET A 24 19.23 -15.08 -8.43
C MET A 24 19.46 -13.58 -8.16
N LEU A 25 18.42 -12.75 -8.31
CA LEU A 25 18.49 -11.32 -7.97
C LEU A 25 18.75 -11.11 -6.48
N GLU A 26 18.01 -11.81 -5.60
CA GLU A 26 18.22 -11.73 -4.16
C GLU A 26 19.65 -12.05 -3.75
N MET A 27 20.26 -13.07 -4.37
CA MET A 27 21.65 -13.48 -4.09
C MET A 27 22.69 -12.50 -4.65
N SER A 28 22.38 -11.78 -5.73
CA SER A 28 23.33 -10.92 -6.42
C SER A 28 23.28 -9.46 -5.98
N VAL A 29 22.09 -8.92 -5.73
CA VAL A 29 21.89 -7.49 -5.41
C VAL A 29 21.27 -7.26 -4.02
N GLY A 30 20.86 -8.33 -3.31
CA GLY A 30 20.14 -8.24 -2.05
C GLY A 30 18.66 -7.91 -2.22
N PRO A 31 17.92 -7.64 -1.12
CA PRO A 31 16.50 -7.32 -1.16
C PRO A 31 16.23 -6.01 -1.92
N VAL A 32 14.99 -5.84 -2.36
CA VAL A 32 14.55 -4.60 -3.01
C VAL A 32 14.67 -3.45 -2.01
N ASP A 33 15.42 -2.42 -2.39
CA ASP A 33 15.50 -1.16 -1.66
C ASP A 33 14.32 -0.26 -2.10
N TRP A 34 13.26 -0.20 -1.27
CA TRP A 34 12.10 0.62 -1.55
C TRP A 34 12.37 2.11 -1.38
N ASP A 35 13.36 2.53 -0.59
CA ASP A 35 13.70 3.95 -0.41
C ASP A 35 14.22 4.57 -1.71
N ALA A 36 14.81 3.77 -2.59
CA ALA A 36 15.22 4.19 -3.93
C ALA A 36 14.02 4.61 -4.82
N PHE A 37 12.78 4.24 -4.44
CA PHE A 37 11.56 4.55 -5.19
C PHE A 37 10.83 5.80 -4.69
N ARG A 38 11.42 6.62 -3.83
CA ARG A 38 10.83 7.90 -3.40
C ARG A 38 10.53 8.81 -4.59
N TRP A 39 9.53 9.67 -4.41
CA TRP A 39 9.18 10.67 -5.43
C TRP A 39 10.42 11.46 -5.86
N PRO A 40 10.68 11.70 -7.18
CA PRO A 40 9.78 11.43 -8.33
C PRO A 40 9.97 10.04 -8.99
N VAL A 41 10.86 9.18 -8.48
CA VAL A 41 11.23 7.90 -9.11
C VAL A 41 10.03 6.96 -9.24
N ASN A 42 9.21 6.84 -8.20
CA ASN A 42 7.99 6.02 -8.25
C ASN A 42 7.00 6.48 -9.33
N GLY A 43 6.86 7.79 -9.57
CA GLY A 43 6.05 8.32 -10.66
C GLY A 43 6.59 7.92 -12.04
N ILE A 44 7.92 7.97 -12.23
CA ILE A 44 8.59 7.53 -13.47
C ILE A 44 8.43 6.03 -13.66
N VAL A 45 8.61 5.24 -12.59
CA VAL A 45 8.45 3.78 -12.62
C VAL A 45 7.00 3.41 -12.95
N LEU A 46 6.01 4.09 -12.37
CA LEU A 46 4.60 3.87 -12.68
C LEU A 46 4.30 4.16 -14.15
N ALA A 47 4.79 5.30 -14.68
CA ALA A 47 4.61 5.65 -16.09
C ALA A 47 5.27 4.60 -17.01
N GLY A 48 6.49 4.18 -16.71
CA GLY A 48 7.20 3.11 -17.43
C GLY A 48 6.46 1.78 -17.38
N PHE A 49 5.91 1.43 -16.23
CA PHE A 49 5.13 0.21 -16.03
C PHE A 49 3.83 0.23 -16.86
N LEU A 50 3.12 1.34 -16.88
CA LEU A 50 1.92 1.51 -17.73
C LEU A 50 2.28 1.43 -19.21
N ALA A 51 3.40 2.04 -19.63
CA ALA A 51 3.89 1.93 -20.99
C ALA A 51 4.25 0.48 -21.35
N LEU A 52 4.90 -0.26 -20.45
CA LEU A 52 5.21 -1.68 -20.62
C LEU A 52 3.94 -2.52 -20.86
N ILE A 53 2.89 -2.30 -20.05
CA ILE A 53 1.59 -2.99 -20.22
C ILE A 53 0.98 -2.64 -21.58
N ALA A 54 1.00 -1.37 -21.99
CA ALA A 54 0.48 -0.92 -23.29
C ALA A 54 1.25 -1.56 -24.45
N ILE A 55 2.58 -1.57 -24.41
CA ILE A 55 3.44 -2.20 -25.42
C ILE A 55 3.17 -3.71 -25.49
N THR A 56 3.10 -4.38 -24.36
CA THR A 56 2.77 -5.81 -24.26
C THR A 56 1.41 -6.10 -24.92
N PHE A 57 0.43 -5.24 -24.66
CA PHE A 57 -0.90 -5.37 -25.27
C PHE A 57 -0.88 -5.17 -26.78
N LEU A 58 -0.09 -4.23 -27.31
CA LEU A 58 0.05 -4.02 -28.75
C LEU A 58 0.75 -5.17 -29.45
N LEU A 59 1.83 -5.67 -28.86
CA LEU A 59 2.65 -6.76 -29.41
C LEU A 59 2.01 -8.15 -29.27
N ARG A 60 1.00 -8.32 -28.43
CA ARG A 60 0.36 -9.64 -28.19
C ARG A 60 -0.16 -10.33 -29.44
N LYS A 61 -0.53 -9.59 -30.49
CA LYS A 61 -0.97 -10.17 -31.78
C LYS A 61 0.18 -10.78 -32.58
N ARG A 62 1.41 -10.32 -32.35
CA ARG A 62 2.62 -10.78 -33.06
C ARG A 62 3.36 -11.87 -32.29
N ILE A 63 3.33 -11.80 -30.95
CA ILE A 63 4.09 -12.68 -30.06
C ILE A 63 3.11 -13.51 -29.23
N TYR A 64 3.06 -14.82 -29.51
CA TYR A 64 2.12 -15.73 -28.85
C TYR A 64 2.29 -15.81 -27.32
N GLY A 65 3.54 -15.72 -26.83
CA GLY A 65 3.81 -15.67 -25.38
C GLY A 65 3.14 -14.48 -24.68
N LEU A 66 3.15 -13.29 -25.32
CA LEU A 66 2.47 -12.11 -24.79
C LEU A 66 0.94 -12.23 -24.85
N GLN A 67 0.41 -12.95 -25.84
CA GLN A 67 -1.01 -13.28 -25.88
C GLN A 67 -1.42 -14.20 -24.73
N PHE A 68 -0.57 -15.16 -24.39
CA PHE A 68 -0.79 -16.12 -23.30
C PHE A 68 -0.86 -15.44 -21.92
N ILE A 69 0.00 -14.45 -21.65
CA ILE A 69 0.03 -13.72 -20.37
C ILE A 69 -1.34 -13.15 -20.00
N GLY A 70 -2.14 -12.68 -20.97
CA GLY A 70 -3.49 -12.15 -20.74
C GLY A 70 -4.59 -13.21 -20.58
N THR A 71 -4.25 -14.48 -20.34
CA THR A 71 -5.22 -15.59 -20.21
C THR A 71 -5.35 -16.10 -18.77
N ASN A 72 -6.48 -16.76 -18.48
CA ASN A 72 -6.69 -17.42 -17.18
C ASN A 72 -5.64 -18.53 -16.91
N LYS A 73 -5.09 -19.13 -17.99
CA LYS A 73 -4.05 -20.17 -17.90
C LYS A 73 -2.71 -19.61 -17.40
N ALA A 74 -2.47 -18.30 -17.54
CA ALA A 74 -1.32 -17.61 -16.96
C ALA A 74 -1.67 -17.06 -15.56
N ALA A 75 -2.88 -16.51 -15.39
CA ALA A 75 -3.32 -15.87 -14.15
C ALA A 75 -3.45 -16.85 -12.97
N ILE A 76 -4.07 -18.03 -13.18
CA ILE A 76 -4.29 -18.99 -12.10
C ILE A 76 -2.98 -19.48 -11.49
N PRO A 77 -1.96 -19.93 -12.25
CA PRO A 77 -0.66 -20.28 -11.68
C PRO A 77 0.02 -19.12 -10.94
N ALA A 78 -0.05 -17.90 -11.48
CA ALA A 78 0.52 -16.72 -10.81
C ALA A 78 -0.12 -16.48 -9.44
N LEU A 79 -1.45 -16.57 -9.35
CA LEU A 79 -2.19 -16.45 -8.08
C LEU A 79 -1.83 -17.58 -7.10
N VAL A 80 -1.64 -18.82 -7.58
CA VAL A 80 -1.21 -19.94 -6.72
C VAL A 80 0.15 -19.62 -6.10
N TYR A 81 1.13 -19.15 -6.88
CA TYR A 81 2.43 -18.73 -6.34
C TYR A 81 2.29 -17.59 -5.34
N ALA A 82 1.48 -16.58 -5.63
CA ALA A 82 1.23 -15.47 -4.71
C ALA A 82 0.62 -15.96 -3.38
N VAL A 83 -0.37 -16.87 -3.43
CA VAL A 83 -1.00 -17.45 -2.23
C VAL A 83 0.04 -18.22 -1.40
N VAL A 84 0.85 -19.07 -2.04
CA VAL A 84 1.89 -19.83 -1.33
C VAL A 84 2.89 -18.88 -0.66
N LEU A 85 3.39 -17.86 -1.37
CA LEU A 85 4.32 -16.89 -0.82
C LEU A 85 3.69 -16.06 0.31
N THR A 86 2.41 -15.70 0.19
CA THR A 86 1.67 -14.98 1.26
C THR A 86 1.47 -15.86 2.50
N ILE A 87 1.19 -17.16 2.33
CA ILE A 87 1.12 -18.10 3.45
C ILE A 87 2.48 -18.18 4.16
N ILE A 88 3.57 -18.31 3.42
CA ILE A 88 4.93 -18.32 3.98
C ILE A 88 5.19 -17.01 4.74
N MET A 89 4.83 -15.86 4.18
CA MET A 89 4.94 -14.55 4.83
C MET A 89 4.19 -14.52 6.18
N GLY A 90 2.97 -15.06 6.23
CA GLY A 90 2.18 -15.12 7.46
C GLY A 90 2.73 -16.08 8.52
N LEU A 91 3.46 -17.12 8.11
CA LEU A 91 4.08 -18.10 9.00
C LEU A 91 5.49 -17.69 9.47
N THR A 92 6.10 -16.69 8.86
CA THR A 92 7.45 -16.19 9.18
C THR A 92 7.37 -14.84 9.90
N ARG A 93 8.27 -14.61 10.86
CA ARG A 93 8.37 -13.31 11.53
C ARG A 93 8.93 -12.28 10.56
N GLN A 94 8.12 -11.29 10.20
CA GLN A 94 8.55 -10.21 9.30
C GLN A 94 9.27 -9.12 10.08
N THR A 95 10.41 -8.65 9.56
CA THR A 95 11.22 -7.56 10.13
C THR A 95 11.71 -6.64 9.01
N VAL A 96 11.73 -5.33 9.26
CA VAL A 96 12.14 -4.34 8.23
C VAL A 96 13.56 -4.58 7.73
N ASN A 97 14.47 -4.92 8.64
CA ASN A 97 15.88 -5.21 8.32
C ASN A 97 16.12 -6.72 8.10
N GLY A 98 15.06 -7.49 7.89
CA GLY A 98 15.17 -8.92 7.62
C GLY A 98 15.68 -9.21 6.21
N THR A 99 16.17 -10.41 6.02
CA THR A 99 16.59 -10.92 4.71
C THR A 99 15.73 -12.12 4.32
N TRP A 100 15.63 -12.38 3.02
CA TRP A 100 14.88 -13.51 2.48
C TRP A 100 13.42 -13.53 2.98
N LEU A 101 12.98 -14.67 3.50
CA LEU A 101 11.59 -14.88 3.95
C LEU A 101 11.17 -13.98 5.13
N ASN A 102 12.13 -13.40 5.84
CA ASN A 102 11.84 -12.49 6.97
C ASN A 102 11.58 -11.03 6.53
N ASN A 103 11.76 -10.74 5.25
CA ASN A 103 11.38 -9.46 4.62
C ASN A 103 10.72 -9.75 3.26
N MET A 104 9.56 -10.40 3.30
CA MET A 104 8.89 -10.91 2.11
C MET A 104 8.52 -9.80 1.11
N LEU A 105 8.17 -8.60 1.59
CA LEU A 105 7.79 -7.49 0.71
C LEU A 105 8.96 -6.94 -0.11
N SER A 106 10.21 -7.12 0.35
CA SER A 106 11.42 -6.76 -0.38
C SER A 106 12.09 -7.97 -1.06
N PHE A 107 11.53 -9.18 -0.88
CA PHE A 107 12.07 -10.42 -1.44
C PHE A 107 11.74 -10.53 -2.93
N TRP A 108 12.77 -10.56 -3.79
CA TRP A 108 12.60 -10.54 -5.24
C TRP A 108 11.63 -11.58 -5.81
N PRO A 109 11.62 -12.85 -5.36
CA PRO A 109 10.63 -13.82 -5.84
C PRO A 109 9.18 -13.35 -5.62
N PHE A 110 8.88 -12.76 -4.47
CA PHE A 110 7.56 -12.21 -4.18
C PHE A 110 7.26 -11.01 -5.07
N VAL A 111 8.21 -10.08 -5.19
CA VAL A 111 8.07 -8.86 -6.00
C VAL A 111 7.84 -9.20 -7.48
N LEU A 112 8.60 -10.14 -8.05
CA LEU A 112 8.44 -10.55 -9.45
C LEU A 112 7.07 -11.21 -9.72
N ILE A 113 6.58 -12.06 -8.82
CA ILE A 113 5.24 -12.66 -8.93
C ILE A 113 4.18 -11.57 -8.83
N TYR A 114 4.32 -10.62 -7.90
CA TYR A 114 3.41 -9.51 -7.72
C TYR A 114 3.36 -8.60 -8.97
N VAL A 115 4.51 -8.22 -9.53
CA VAL A 115 4.61 -7.46 -10.78
C VAL A 115 3.98 -8.22 -11.95
N TYR A 116 4.20 -9.54 -12.03
CA TYR A 116 3.60 -10.37 -13.06
C TYR A 116 2.06 -10.38 -12.98
N ILE A 117 1.51 -10.49 -11.77
CA ILE A 117 0.05 -10.38 -11.55
C ILE A 117 -0.46 -8.99 -11.96
N ALA A 118 0.27 -7.92 -11.63
CA ALA A 118 -0.11 -6.56 -12.01
C ALA A 118 -0.09 -6.37 -13.54
N VAL A 119 0.87 -6.98 -14.26
CA VAL A 119 0.88 -6.98 -15.74
C VAL A 119 -0.35 -7.73 -16.30
N ILE A 120 -0.65 -8.93 -15.79
CA ILE A 120 -1.83 -9.70 -16.19
C ILE A 120 -3.11 -8.88 -15.99
N LEU A 121 -3.25 -8.27 -14.82
CA LEU A 121 -4.39 -7.43 -14.45
C LEU A 121 -4.53 -6.23 -15.39
N GLY A 122 -3.44 -5.52 -15.67
CA GLY A 122 -3.41 -4.40 -16.63
C GLY A 122 -3.84 -4.81 -18.04
N LEU A 123 -3.40 -5.99 -18.52
CA LEU A 123 -3.83 -6.52 -19.82
C LEU A 123 -5.32 -6.87 -19.85
N VAL A 124 -5.87 -7.39 -18.74
CA VAL A 124 -7.31 -7.66 -18.58
C VAL A 124 -8.09 -6.36 -18.63
N ILE A 125 -7.66 -5.32 -17.93
CA ILE A 125 -8.28 -3.99 -17.90
C ILE A 125 -8.34 -3.40 -19.33
N ILE A 126 -7.22 -3.35 -20.05
CA ILE A 126 -7.17 -2.80 -21.41
C ILE A 126 -8.13 -3.59 -22.33
N ARG A 127 -8.18 -4.92 -22.19
CA ARG A 127 -9.12 -5.75 -22.95
C ARG A 127 -10.57 -5.42 -22.64
N GLN A 128 -10.92 -5.26 -21.37
CA GLN A 128 -12.26 -4.91 -20.92
C GLN A 128 -12.68 -3.51 -21.42
N ILE A 129 -11.77 -2.52 -21.32
CA ILE A 129 -12.02 -1.17 -21.86
C ILE A 129 -12.33 -1.24 -23.36
N ARG A 130 -11.51 -1.94 -24.14
CA ARG A 130 -11.76 -2.08 -25.59
C ARG A 130 -13.09 -2.74 -25.92
N THR A 131 -13.47 -3.77 -25.15
CA THR A 131 -14.75 -4.44 -25.34
C THR A 131 -15.92 -3.54 -24.95
N ALA A 132 -15.78 -2.78 -23.87
CA ALA A 132 -16.79 -1.80 -23.44
C ALA A 132 -17.04 -0.72 -24.51
N VAL A 133 -15.96 -0.16 -25.06
CA VAL A 133 -16.02 0.85 -26.11
C VAL A 133 -16.62 0.30 -27.41
N ALA A 134 -16.25 -0.93 -27.81
CA ALA A 134 -16.73 -1.54 -29.06
C ALA A 134 -18.21 -1.92 -29.05
N ASN A 135 -18.74 -2.33 -27.90
CA ASN A 135 -20.09 -2.90 -27.83
C ASN A 135 -21.17 -1.95 -27.32
N PHE A 136 -20.84 -0.69 -26.95
CA PHE A 136 -21.77 0.26 -26.33
C PHE A 136 -22.59 -0.35 -25.15
N SER A 137 -22.21 -1.52 -24.68
CA SER A 137 -22.89 -2.27 -23.62
C SER A 137 -22.38 -1.86 -22.25
N LEU A 138 -22.97 -0.81 -21.73
CA LEU A 138 -22.49 -0.07 -20.56
C LEU A 138 -22.74 -0.77 -19.21
N PHE A 139 -23.60 -1.76 -19.10
CA PHE A 139 -24.13 -2.10 -17.76
C PHE A 139 -23.45 -3.26 -17.02
N THR A 140 -23.06 -4.35 -17.66
CA THR A 140 -22.50 -5.53 -16.95
C THR A 140 -20.97 -5.61 -17.01
N LEU A 141 -20.39 -5.09 -18.08
CA LEU A 141 -18.93 -5.10 -18.26
C LEU A 141 -18.24 -4.08 -17.34
N HIS A 142 -18.96 -3.02 -16.96
CA HIS A 142 -18.42 -1.92 -16.16
C HIS A 142 -18.13 -2.31 -14.72
N PHE A 143 -18.94 -3.18 -14.11
CA PHE A 143 -18.71 -3.57 -12.72
C PHE A 143 -17.45 -4.42 -12.55
N SER A 144 -17.22 -5.36 -13.47
CA SER A 144 -15.97 -6.14 -13.50
C SER A 144 -14.77 -5.26 -13.83
N LEU A 145 -14.91 -4.33 -14.77
CA LEU A 145 -13.86 -3.35 -15.08
C LEU A 145 -13.56 -2.47 -13.89
N LEU A 146 -14.57 -1.94 -13.20
CA LEU A 146 -14.43 -1.11 -12.01
C LEU A 146 -13.67 -1.86 -10.90
N SER A 147 -14.02 -3.13 -10.66
CA SER A 147 -13.34 -3.95 -9.66
C SER A 147 -11.88 -4.23 -10.01
N HIS A 148 -11.59 -4.58 -11.29
CA HIS A 148 -10.20 -4.83 -11.70
C HIS A 148 -9.36 -3.54 -11.71
N LEU A 149 -9.93 -2.42 -12.16
CA LEU A 149 -9.25 -1.12 -12.17
C LEU A 149 -8.97 -0.64 -10.73
N GLY A 150 -9.95 -0.80 -9.83
CA GLY A 150 -9.78 -0.50 -8.42
C GLY A 150 -8.67 -1.34 -7.77
N LEU A 151 -8.65 -2.65 -8.04
CA LEU A 151 -7.59 -3.52 -7.56
C LEU A 151 -6.21 -3.10 -8.10
N PHE A 152 -6.12 -2.82 -9.40
CA PHE A 152 -4.86 -2.38 -10.02
C PHE A 152 -4.37 -1.06 -9.42
N LEU A 153 -5.27 -0.09 -9.24
CA LEU A 153 -4.94 1.19 -8.63
C LEU A 153 -4.46 0.99 -7.19
N ALA A 154 -5.21 0.26 -6.36
CA ALA A 154 -4.83 0.00 -4.98
C ALA A 154 -3.47 -0.72 -4.88
N MET A 155 -3.25 -1.76 -5.69
CA MET A 155 -1.99 -2.51 -5.69
C MET A 155 -0.80 -1.64 -6.08
N THR A 156 -0.89 -0.91 -7.19
CA THR A 156 0.24 -0.13 -7.73
C THR A 156 0.55 1.08 -6.85
N THR A 157 -0.48 1.78 -6.37
CA THR A 157 -0.28 2.98 -5.54
C THR A 157 0.17 2.64 -4.12
N ALA A 158 -0.34 1.56 -3.52
CA ALA A 158 0.14 1.10 -2.21
C ALA A 158 1.60 0.65 -2.25
N THR A 159 2.02 -0.03 -3.33
CA THR A 159 3.40 -0.50 -3.45
C THR A 159 4.37 0.65 -3.70
N LEU A 160 4.09 1.49 -4.71
CA LEU A 160 4.99 2.57 -5.09
C LEU A 160 4.92 3.75 -4.11
N GLY A 161 3.75 4.02 -3.52
CA GLY A 161 3.56 5.07 -2.53
C GLY A 161 4.18 4.77 -1.18
N ASN A 162 4.45 3.50 -0.87
CA ASN A 162 5.06 3.12 0.41
C ASN A 162 6.42 3.81 0.66
N ALA A 163 7.18 4.10 -0.39
CA ALA A 163 8.45 4.81 -0.31
C ALA A 163 8.32 6.27 0.15
N ASP A 164 7.15 6.88 -0.03
CA ASP A 164 6.89 8.27 0.34
C ASP A 164 6.22 8.40 1.72
N ILE A 165 5.91 7.30 2.39
CA ILE A 165 5.32 7.32 3.73
C ILE A 165 6.38 7.81 4.72
N GLN A 166 6.07 8.90 5.42
CA GLN A 166 6.89 9.41 6.51
C GLN A 166 6.22 9.09 7.85
N ARG A 167 6.99 8.51 8.76
CA ARG A 167 6.56 8.23 10.14
C ARG A 167 7.59 8.82 11.09
N LEU A 168 7.16 9.82 11.83
CA LEU A 168 8.02 10.60 12.71
C LEU A 168 7.47 10.54 14.13
N LYS A 169 8.34 10.62 15.13
CA LYS A 169 7.97 10.73 16.54
C LYS A 169 8.37 12.10 17.06
N MET A 170 7.40 12.81 17.61
CA MET A 170 7.62 14.10 18.25
C MET A 170 7.44 13.96 19.75
N ILE A 171 8.42 14.41 20.51
CA ILE A 171 8.35 14.45 21.97
C ILE A 171 7.96 15.87 22.36
N THR A 172 6.73 16.04 22.83
CA THR A 172 6.20 17.35 23.25
C THR A 172 6.24 17.48 24.76
N VAL A 173 6.61 18.68 25.23
CA VAL A 173 6.62 19.03 26.65
C VAL A 173 5.53 20.08 26.91
N LYS A 174 4.87 20.01 28.05
CA LYS A 174 3.79 20.93 28.41
C LYS A 174 4.24 22.38 28.40
N GLY A 175 3.55 23.22 27.63
CA GLY A 175 3.80 24.64 27.50
C GLY A 175 4.97 25.05 26.60
N GLU A 176 5.63 24.07 25.94
CA GLU A 176 6.73 24.31 25.01
C GLU A 176 6.33 23.92 23.59
N PRO A 177 6.32 24.85 22.61
CA PRO A 177 6.11 24.49 21.21
C PRO A 177 7.28 23.69 20.65
N GLU A 178 7.00 22.53 20.02
CA GLU A 178 8.00 21.71 19.37
C GLU A 178 7.64 21.53 17.88
N TRP A 179 8.65 21.68 17.01
CA TRP A 179 8.53 21.49 15.54
C TRP A 179 9.50 20.47 14.98
N ARG A 180 10.33 19.87 15.84
CA ARG A 180 11.29 18.84 15.47
C ARG A 180 10.73 17.48 15.81
N ALA A 181 10.94 16.54 14.92
CA ALA A 181 10.54 15.16 15.12
C ALA A 181 11.69 14.20 14.79
N LEU A 182 11.61 12.98 15.27
CA LEU A 182 12.61 11.93 15.07
C LEU A 182 12.12 10.94 14.03
N THR A 183 13.00 10.62 13.08
CA THR A 183 12.79 9.47 12.18
C THR A 183 12.96 8.14 12.93
N GLN A 184 12.69 7.02 12.26
CA GLN A 184 12.95 5.69 12.83
C GLN A 184 14.45 5.46 13.10
N GLU A 185 15.34 6.12 12.33
CA GLU A 185 16.79 6.10 12.49
C GLU A 185 17.29 7.12 13.52
N GLN A 186 16.37 7.75 14.29
CA GLN A 186 16.65 8.77 15.31
C GLN A 186 17.31 10.06 14.74
N GLN A 187 17.10 10.36 13.49
CA GLN A 187 17.50 11.63 12.89
C GLN A 187 16.45 12.70 13.17
N ILE A 188 16.92 13.92 13.49
CA ILE A 188 16.05 15.06 13.73
C ILE A 188 15.62 15.67 12.38
N VAL A 189 14.31 15.83 12.21
CA VAL A 189 13.69 16.49 11.05
C VAL A 189 12.82 17.65 11.54
N GLU A 190 12.90 18.78 10.88
CA GLU A 190 12.04 19.93 11.14
C GLU A 190 10.74 19.84 10.32
N LEU A 191 9.63 20.13 10.96
CA LEU A 191 8.30 20.06 10.40
C LEU A 191 7.75 21.45 10.07
N PRO A 192 6.82 21.56 9.09
CA PRO A 192 6.13 22.82 8.80
C PRO A 192 5.04 23.17 9.82
N ILE A 193 4.90 22.38 10.86
CA ILE A 193 3.94 22.57 11.95
C ILE A 193 4.68 22.55 13.29
N ALA A 194 4.25 23.36 14.24
CA ALA A 194 4.70 23.31 15.63
C ALA A 194 3.53 22.84 16.51
N ILE A 195 3.81 21.96 17.47
CA ILE A 195 2.82 21.40 18.39
C ILE A 195 3.22 21.75 19.83
N GLU A 196 2.32 22.40 20.55
CA GLU A 196 2.45 22.65 21.99
C GLU A 196 1.52 21.71 22.74
N LEU A 197 2.05 20.97 23.70
CA LEU A 197 1.25 20.16 24.61
C LEU A 197 0.64 21.08 25.68
N LYS A 198 -0.68 21.12 25.77
CA LYS A 198 -1.40 21.83 26.84
C LYS A 198 -1.57 20.94 28.07
N GLU A 199 -2.05 19.71 27.84
CA GLU A 199 -2.27 18.73 28.91
C GLU A 199 -2.21 17.29 28.37
N PHE A 200 -1.59 16.40 29.14
CA PHE A 200 -1.70 14.97 28.93
C PHE A 200 -2.80 14.41 29.85
N ILE A 201 -3.70 13.63 29.29
CA ILE A 201 -4.87 13.08 29.98
C ILE A 201 -4.77 11.55 30.02
N MET A 202 -4.78 11.00 31.22
CA MET A 202 -4.83 9.57 31.45
C MET A 202 -6.02 9.25 32.39
N GLU A 203 -6.98 8.52 31.86
CA GLU A 203 -8.08 7.95 32.64
C GLU A 203 -7.87 6.48 32.86
N THR A 204 -8.21 5.99 34.06
CA THR A 204 -8.15 4.57 34.40
C THR A 204 -9.52 4.09 34.86
N TYR A 205 -9.76 2.78 34.73
CA TYR A 205 -10.90 2.13 35.38
C TYR A 205 -10.63 1.95 36.88
N ASP A 206 -11.65 1.55 37.63
CA ASP A 206 -11.57 1.33 39.09
C ASP A 206 -10.55 0.23 39.46
N ASP A 207 -10.25 -0.69 38.53
CA ASP A 207 -9.25 -1.74 38.67
C ASP A 207 -7.82 -1.26 38.33
N GLY A 208 -7.65 0.02 38.00
CA GLY A 208 -6.37 0.61 37.62
C GLY A 208 -5.96 0.35 36.15
N SER A 209 -6.75 -0.38 35.37
CA SER A 209 -6.46 -0.60 33.95
C SER A 209 -6.67 0.69 33.13
N PRO A 210 -5.89 0.90 32.05
CA PRO A 210 -6.02 2.09 31.22
C PRO A 210 -7.39 2.16 30.55
N LYS A 211 -8.07 3.32 30.63
CA LYS A 211 -9.34 3.59 29.98
C LYS A 211 -9.18 4.54 28.79
N ARG A 212 -8.39 5.61 28.96
CA ARG A 212 -8.20 6.64 27.95
C ARG A 212 -6.82 7.26 28.07
N PHE A 213 -6.17 7.44 26.91
CA PHE A 213 -4.98 8.28 26.79
C PHE A 213 -5.26 9.33 25.73
N ALA A 214 -5.01 10.59 26.08
CA ALA A 214 -5.21 11.72 25.19
C ALA A 214 -4.20 12.83 25.49
N SER A 215 -4.00 13.71 24.51
CA SER A 215 -3.23 14.94 24.66
C SER A 215 -4.05 16.09 24.10
N ASP A 216 -4.28 17.11 24.96
CA ASP A 216 -4.76 18.39 24.49
C ASP A 216 -3.57 19.16 23.93
N ILE A 217 -3.65 19.51 22.66
CA ILE A 217 -2.55 20.14 21.93
C ILE A 217 -3.02 21.39 21.19
N GLN A 218 -2.09 22.29 20.99
CA GLN A 218 -2.22 23.44 20.12
C GLN A 218 -1.27 23.26 18.94
N ILE A 219 -1.81 23.35 17.72
CA ILE A 219 -1.04 23.18 16.48
C ILE A 219 -0.93 24.55 15.80
N LEU A 220 0.29 24.97 15.52
CA LEU A 220 0.61 26.18 14.77
C LEU A 220 1.14 25.78 13.39
N THR A 221 0.52 26.26 12.33
CA THR A 221 0.96 26.01 10.96
C THR A 221 1.77 27.18 10.41
N GLN A 222 2.56 26.95 9.37
CA GLN A 222 3.28 28.05 8.67
C GLN A 222 2.34 29.07 8.04
N THR A 223 1.10 28.69 7.74
CA THR A 223 0.06 29.60 7.22
C THR A 223 -0.56 30.50 8.29
N GLY A 224 -0.12 30.37 9.54
CA GLY A 224 -0.60 31.15 10.69
C GLY A 224 -1.92 30.62 11.28
N MET A 225 -2.38 29.43 10.90
CA MET A 225 -3.52 28.79 11.57
C MET A 225 -3.10 28.31 12.95
N ASN A 226 -3.99 28.53 13.90
CA ASN A 226 -3.86 28.05 15.28
C ASN A 226 -5.07 27.12 15.57
N ILE A 227 -4.78 25.85 15.83
CA ILE A 227 -5.79 24.81 16.01
C ILE A 227 -5.62 24.20 17.39
N GLU A 228 -6.60 24.35 18.26
CA GLU A 228 -6.67 23.65 19.55
C GLU A 228 -7.52 22.39 19.39
N THR A 229 -6.99 21.25 19.80
CA THR A 229 -7.64 19.96 19.62
C THR A 229 -7.10 18.92 20.60
N THR A 230 -7.89 17.85 20.77
CA THR A 230 -7.51 16.68 21.57
C THR A 230 -7.16 15.51 20.64
N VAL A 231 -5.95 14.97 20.79
CA VAL A 231 -5.52 13.73 20.11
C VAL A 231 -5.68 12.57 21.09
N GLU A 232 -6.42 11.54 20.67
CA GLU A 232 -6.62 10.31 21.45
C GLU A 232 -6.02 9.09 20.74
N VAL A 233 -5.80 8.02 21.48
CA VAL A 233 -5.49 6.71 20.90
C VAL A 233 -6.63 6.30 19.96
N ASN A 234 -6.31 5.95 18.72
CA ASN A 234 -7.24 5.59 17.64
C ASN A 234 -8.15 6.74 17.12
N LYS A 235 -7.93 7.98 17.55
CA LYS A 235 -8.60 9.16 17.02
C LYS A 235 -7.57 10.23 16.64
N PRO A 236 -6.88 10.03 15.51
CA PRO A 236 -5.88 10.99 15.05
C PRO A 236 -6.53 12.29 14.58
N VAL A 237 -5.74 13.36 14.66
CA VAL A 237 -6.06 14.66 14.08
C VAL A 237 -5.27 14.82 12.79
N GLU A 238 -5.87 15.40 11.76
CA GLU A 238 -5.22 15.63 10.47
C GLU A 238 -5.05 17.13 10.21
N VAL A 239 -3.80 17.56 10.00
CA VAL A 239 -3.44 18.94 9.71
C VAL A 239 -2.29 18.97 8.70
N ASP A 240 -2.43 19.77 7.63
CA ASP A 240 -1.41 19.99 6.59
C ASP A 240 -0.80 18.68 6.03
N GLY A 241 -1.62 17.63 5.85
CA GLY A 241 -1.19 16.33 5.31
C GLY A 241 -0.51 15.42 6.33
N TRP A 242 -0.45 15.83 7.60
CA TRP A 242 0.02 15.01 8.70
C TRP A 242 -1.14 14.48 9.53
N LYS A 243 -1.16 13.17 9.80
CA LYS A 243 -2.02 12.53 10.80
C LYS A 243 -1.24 12.39 12.09
N ILE A 244 -1.75 13.00 13.15
CA ILE A 244 -1.11 13.07 14.46
C ILE A 244 -1.83 12.08 15.39
N TYR A 245 -1.08 11.11 15.90
CA TYR A 245 -1.57 10.05 16.79
C TYR A 245 -0.97 10.22 18.19
N GLN A 246 -1.75 9.88 19.22
CA GLN A 246 -1.22 9.65 20.56
C GLN A 246 -0.44 8.34 20.55
N TYR A 247 0.89 8.39 20.74
CA TYR A 247 1.77 7.23 20.71
C TYR A 247 2.21 6.79 22.10
N GLY A 248 2.63 7.73 22.96
CA GLY A 248 3.15 7.41 24.27
C GLY A 248 3.20 8.61 25.20
N TYR A 249 3.74 8.40 26.39
CA TYR A 249 3.90 9.40 27.43
C TYR A 249 5.04 8.99 28.38
N ASP A 250 5.41 9.84 29.34
CA ASP A 250 6.37 9.46 30.40
C ASP A 250 5.68 8.52 31.41
N THR A 251 5.99 7.24 31.28
CA THR A 251 5.40 6.19 32.12
C THR A 251 5.82 6.25 33.58
N GLN A 252 6.93 6.93 33.92
CA GLN A 252 7.38 7.10 35.31
C GLN A 252 6.48 8.09 36.06
N MET A 253 6.00 9.11 35.36
CA MET A 253 5.10 10.12 35.93
C MET A 253 3.62 9.72 35.84
N GLY A 254 3.27 8.73 35.01
CA GLY A 254 1.91 8.23 34.85
C GLY A 254 0.91 9.35 34.51
N PRO A 255 -0.21 9.49 35.26
CA PRO A 255 -1.21 10.54 35.03
C PRO A 255 -0.67 11.99 35.17
N MET A 256 0.48 12.17 35.85
CA MET A 256 1.12 13.47 36.04
C MET A 256 2.16 13.78 34.97
N SER A 257 2.19 13.02 33.88
CA SER A 257 3.16 13.23 32.80
C SER A 257 3.07 14.64 32.24
N GLN A 258 4.22 15.32 32.16
CA GLN A 258 4.38 16.61 31.50
C GLN A 258 4.83 16.46 30.04
N THR A 259 4.95 15.20 29.59
CA THR A 259 5.47 14.87 28.24
C THR A 259 4.49 13.95 27.53
N SER A 260 4.24 14.24 26.28
CA SER A 260 3.51 13.34 25.37
C SER A 260 4.37 13.04 24.15
N ILE A 261 4.31 11.78 23.70
CA ILE A 261 4.95 11.34 22.46
C ILE A 261 3.86 11.19 21.41
N LEU A 262 3.95 11.99 20.36
CA LEU A 262 3.04 11.97 19.25
C LEU A 262 3.71 11.26 18.05
N GLU A 263 2.97 10.42 17.35
CA GLU A 263 3.39 9.86 16.06
C GLU A 263 2.73 10.66 14.94
N LEU A 264 3.56 11.22 14.06
CA LEU A 264 3.12 11.98 12.89
C LEU A 264 3.32 11.12 11.65
N VAL A 265 2.25 10.89 10.90
CA VAL A 265 2.28 10.07 9.69
C VAL A 265 1.82 10.91 8.51
N SER A 266 2.64 10.99 7.47
CA SER A 266 2.26 11.55 6.17
C SER A 266 2.29 10.45 5.12
N ASP A 267 1.18 10.27 4.39
CA ASP A 267 1.05 9.32 3.29
C ASP A 267 0.36 10.01 2.10
N PRO A 268 1.13 10.58 1.18
CA PRO A 268 0.58 11.34 0.06
C PRO A 268 -0.18 10.47 -0.96
N TRP A 269 0.02 9.14 -0.95
CA TRP A 269 -0.63 8.22 -1.87
C TRP A 269 -1.91 7.58 -1.31
N LEU A 270 -2.19 7.77 -0.03
CA LEU A 270 -3.28 7.12 0.69
C LEU A 270 -4.66 7.34 0.04
N LEU A 271 -4.91 8.55 -0.48
CA LEU A 271 -6.16 8.86 -1.18
C LEU A 271 -6.36 8.00 -2.43
N LEU A 272 -5.29 7.74 -3.19
CA LEU A 272 -5.34 6.89 -4.38
C LEU A 272 -5.55 5.42 -4.01
N VAL A 273 -4.93 4.97 -2.92
CA VAL A 273 -5.13 3.61 -2.38
C VAL A 273 -6.60 3.41 -1.97
N TYR A 274 -7.16 4.32 -1.19
CA TYR A 274 -8.58 4.27 -0.79
C TYR A 274 -9.51 4.33 -2.00
N THR A 275 -9.24 5.20 -2.96
CA THR A 275 -10.02 5.27 -4.21
C THR A 275 -10.03 3.91 -4.90
N GLY A 276 -8.88 3.25 -5.02
CA GLY A 276 -8.78 1.91 -5.59
C GLY A 276 -9.59 0.86 -4.81
N ILE A 277 -9.49 0.87 -3.48
CA ILE A 277 -10.24 -0.05 -2.60
C ILE A 277 -11.75 0.16 -2.75
N TYR A 278 -12.24 1.41 -2.70
CA TYR A 278 -13.67 1.69 -2.86
C TYR A 278 -14.20 1.33 -4.25
N MET A 279 -13.42 1.59 -5.30
CA MET A 279 -13.78 1.14 -6.66
C MET A 279 -13.89 -0.38 -6.75
N MET A 280 -12.93 -1.10 -6.17
CA MET A 280 -12.93 -2.57 -6.13
C MET A 280 -14.17 -3.11 -5.40
N LEU A 281 -14.47 -2.59 -4.21
CA LEU A 281 -15.63 -2.98 -3.41
C LEU A 281 -16.93 -2.65 -4.11
N ALA A 282 -17.08 -1.43 -4.65
CA ALA A 282 -18.27 -1.03 -5.39
C ALA A 282 -18.49 -1.94 -6.61
N GLY A 283 -17.45 -2.24 -7.38
CA GLY A 283 -17.52 -3.16 -8.50
C GLY A 283 -17.95 -4.56 -8.08
N ALA A 284 -17.41 -5.09 -6.98
CA ALA A 284 -17.78 -6.40 -6.45
C ALA A 284 -19.24 -6.45 -5.97
N VAL A 285 -19.68 -5.46 -5.20
CA VAL A 285 -21.08 -5.36 -4.73
C VAL A 285 -22.04 -5.28 -5.91
N CYS A 286 -21.75 -4.45 -6.90
CA CYS A 286 -22.59 -4.35 -8.10
C CYS A 286 -22.65 -5.67 -8.90
N MET A 287 -21.55 -6.39 -9.01
CA MET A 287 -21.55 -7.73 -9.65
C MET A 287 -22.42 -8.73 -8.88
N PHE A 288 -22.42 -8.65 -7.54
CA PHE A 288 -23.23 -9.54 -6.70
C PHE A 288 -24.73 -9.26 -6.85
N ILE A 289 -25.13 -7.98 -6.78
CA ILE A 289 -26.54 -7.56 -6.81
C ILE A 289 -27.14 -7.72 -8.21
N LEU A 290 -26.40 -7.33 -9.25
CA LEU A 290 -26.91 -7.23 -10.61
C LEU A 290 -26.53 -8.44 -11.49
N GLY A 291 -25.49 -9.18 -11.13
CA GLY A 291 -25.06 -10.38 -11.84
C GLY A 291 -26.04 -11.58 -11.72
N GLY A 292 -26.80 -11.63 -10.63
CA GLY A 292 -27.82 -12.66 -10.41
C GLY A 292 -29.08 -12.51 -11.28
N ARG A 293 -29.33 -11.34 -11.87
CA ARG A 293 -30.55 -11.05 -12.67
C ARG A 293 -30.55 -11.60 -14.12
N LYS A 294 -29.44 -12.18 -14.59
CA LYS A 294 -29.33 -12.72 -15.97
C LYS A 294 -29.46 -14.25 -16.09
N ARG A 295 -29.97 -14.92 -15.08
CA ARG A 295 -30.28 -16.38 -15.14
C ARG A 295 -31.80 -16.65 -15.02
N VAL A 296 -32.60 -15.91 -15.76
CA VAL A 296 -34.01 -16.30 -16.04
C VAL A 296 -34.25 -16.13 -17.52
#